data_42e06bfd2316660aeec37a3b68c29ae5
#
_entry.id   42e06bfd2316660aeec37a3b68c29ae5
#
_cell.length_a   1.000
_cell.length_b   1.000
_cell.length_c   1.000
_cell.angle_alpha   90.00
_cell.angle_beta   90.00
_cell.angle_gamma   90.00
#
_symmetry.space_group_name_H-M   'P 1'
#
loop_
_entity.id
_entity.type
_entity.pdbx_description
1 polymer ?
#
loop_
_entity_poly.entity_id
_entity_poly.type
_entity_poly.pdbx_seq_one_letter_code
_entity_poly.pdbx_strand_id
1 'polypeptide(L)'
;MSVAYLLATAWRDPPLTLALAGACVVMFWACAWSARALLGFRSASALALLALGLGWFAEQMGSSRGWFFGRYTYTDVLGIRLGDVPLAIPLMWFALCLVGYVMACLMLWRAPVHPGPSFRSGLLTAWLAAMVVTAFDLGADPYFV
;
A
#
# COMPACT_ATOMS: atom_id res chain seq x y z
N MET A 1 -3.49 -24.38 -6.07
CA MET A 1 -2.05 -24.23 -5.73
C MET A 1 -1.83 -24.77 -4.33
N SER A 2 -0.84 -25.66 -4.12
CA SER A 2 -0.56 -26.22 -2.80
C SER A 2 0.28 -25.23 -1.96
N VAL A 3 0.08 -25.27 -0.62
CA VAL A 3 0.89 -24.49 0.34
C VAL A 3 2.40 -24.74 0.16
N ALA A 4 2.79 -25.97 -0.20
CA ALA A 4 4.17 -26.34 -0.49
C ALA A 4 4.76 -25.61 -1.69
N TYR A 5 3.97 -25.36 -2.76
CA TYR A 5 4.42 -24.56 -3.91
C TYR A 5 4.63 -23.08 -3.54
N LEU A 6 3.71 -22.51 -2.74
CA LEU A 6 3.84 -21.14 -2.24
C LEU A 6 5.08 -20.97 -1.35
N LEU A 7 5.38 -21.95 -0.53
CA LEU A 7 6.59 -21.93 0.30
C LEU A 7 7.86 -22.11 -0.53
N ALA A 8 7.85 -22.98 -1.54
CA ALA A 8 9.02 -23.23 -2.39
C ALA A 8 9.39 -22.02 -3.27
N THR A 9 8.39 -21.26 -3.77
CA THR A 9 8.64 -20.05 -4.57
C THR A 9 9.12 -18.85 -3.73
N ALA A 10 8.71 -18.79 -2.44
CA ALA A 10 9.15 -17.76 -1.50
C ALA A 10 10.62 -17.89 -1.07
N TRP A 11 11.32 -18.96 -1.47
CA TRP A 11 12.64 -19.33 -0.88
C TRP A 11 13.82 -19.28 -1.87
N ARG A 12 13.68 -18.55 -2.97
CA ARG A 12 14.79 -18.41 -3.94
C ARG A 12 15.98 -17.60 -3.36
N ASP A 13 15.67 -16.61 -2.48
CA ASP A 13 16.63 -15.83 -1.68
C ASP A 13 16.05 -15.60 -0.28
N PRO A 14 16.11 -16.64 0.61
CA PRO A 14 15.43 -16.60 1.90
C PRO A 14 15.79 -15.40 2.78
N PRO A 15 17.07 -14.99 2.93
CA PRO A 15 17.41 -13.87 3.79
C PRO A 15 16.86 -12.54 3.31
N LEU A 16 16.87 -12.29 2.00
CA LEU A 16 16.33 -11.05 1.40
C LEU A 16 14.80 -11.02 1.51
N THR A 17 14.13 -12.12 1.16
CA THR A 17 12.67 -12.24 1.26
C THR A 17 12.18 -12.03 2.70
N LEU A 18 12.85 -12.63 3.68
CA LEU A 18 12.51 -12.46 5.09
C LEU A 18 12.75 -11.02 5.57
N ALA A 19 13.84 -10.38 5.14
CA ALA A 19 14.14 -9.01 5.48
C ALA A 19 13.10 -8.05 4.91
N LEU A 20 12.73 -8.21 3.64
CA LEU A 20 11.70 -7.38 2.99
C LEU A 20 10.31 -7.60 3.60
N ALA A 21 9.91 -8.85 3.81
CA ALA A 21 8.65 -9.18 4.47
C ALA A 21 8.59 -8.60 5.89
N GLY A 22 9.67 -8.76 6.66
CA GLY A 22 9.80 -8.18 8.00
C GLY A 22 9.70 -6.65 7.98
N ALA A 23 10.39 -6.00 7.07
CA ALA A 23 10.32 -4.54 6.90
C ALA A 23 8.89 -4.07 6.56
N CYS A 24 8.19 -4.76 5.65
CA CYS A 24 6.80 -4.45 5.30
C CYS A 24 5.86 -4.61 6.50
N VAL A 25 6.03 -5.66 7.30
CA VAL A 25 5.22 -5.89 8.51
C VAL A 25 5.49 -4.80 9.55
N VAL A 26 6.75 -4.46 9.80
CA VAL A 26 7.12 -3.38 10.75
C VAL A 26 6.56 -2.04 10.28
N MET A 27 6.71 -1.73 8.99
CA MET A 27 6.15 -0.51 8.38
C MET A 27 4.63 -0.47 8.51
N PHE A 28 3.93 -1.57 8.22
CA PHE A 28 2.48 -1.66 8.38
C PHE A 28 2.05 -1.35 9.81
N TRP A 29 2.68 -1.97 10.81
CA TRP A 29 2.33 -1.74 12.21
C TRP A 29 2.66 -0.33 12.68
N ALA A 30 3.78 0.24 12.25
CA ALA A 30 4.13 1.64 12.55
C ALA A 30 3.10 2.61 11.95
N CYS A 31 2.69 2.38 10.69
CA CYS A 31 1.64 3.15 10.03
C CYS A 31 0.27 2.95 10.68
N ALA A 32 -0.09 1.72 11.07
CA ALA A 32 -1.36 1.43 11.75
C ALA A 32 -1.44 2.12 13.12
N TRP A 33 -0.35 2.11 13.87
CA TRP A 33 -0.25 2.85 15.13
C TRP A 33 -0.39 4.35 14.92
N SER A 34 0.32 4.91 13.95
CA SER A 34 0.26 6.34 13.59
C SER A 34 -1.13 6.74 13.10
N ALA A 35 -1.74 5.94 12.22
CA ALA A 35 -3.10 6.17 11.74
C ALA A 35 -4.11 6.18 12.88
N ARG A 36 -3.99 5.22 13.82
CA ARG A 36 -4.86 5.17 15.00
C ARG A 36 -4.72 6.40 15.88
N ALA A 37 -3.49 6.87 16.10
CA ALA A 37 -3.22 8.06 16.90
C ALA A 37 -3.74 9.34 16.24
N LEU A 38 -3.63 9.46 14.91
CA LEU A 38 -4.03 10.64 14.15
C LEU A 38 -5.53 10.68 13.82
N LEU A 39 -6.12 9.56 13.41
CA LEU A 39 -7.48 9.49 12.85
C LEU A 39 -8.49 8.84 13.80
N GLY A 40 -8.03 8.23 14.87
CA GLY A 40 -8.83 7.37 15.73
C GLY A 40 -9.07 5.98 15.14
N PHE A 41 -9.51 5.05 15.99
CA PHE A 41 -9.61 3.61 15.63
C PHE A 41 -10.49 3.35 14.41
N ARG A 42 -11.71 3.95 14.37
CA ARG A 42 -12.68 3.69 13.29
C ARG A 42 -12.16 4.13 11.92
N SER A 43 -11.65 5.36 11.84
CA SER A 43 -11.15 5.92 10.57
C SER A 43 -9.86 5.22 10.12
N ALA A 44 -8.96 4.91 11.05
CA ALA A 44 -7.74 4.17 10.76
C ALA A 44 -8.03 2.75 10.24
N SER A 45 -8.99 2.04 10.86
CA SER A 45 -9.41 0.72 10.39
C SER A 45 -10.09 0.77 9.03
N ALA A 46 -10.94 1.77 8.78
CA ALA A 46 -11.57 1.96 7.47
C ALA A 46 -10.52 2.24 6.38
N LEU A 47 -9.56 3.14 6.66
CA LEU A 47 -8.45 3.42 5.74
C LEU A 47 -7.63 2.15 5.45
N ALA A 48 -7.29 1.38 6.49
CA ALA A 48 -6.53 0.14 6.33
C ALA A 48 -7.29 -0.88 5.48
N LEU A 49 -8.56 -1.15 5.78
CA LEU A 49 -9.37 -2.11 5.03
C LEU A 49 -9.54 -1.70 3.56
N LEU A 50 -9.80 -0.43 3.30
CA LEU A 50 -9.94 0.09 1.94
C LEU A 50 -8.60 0.03 1.18
N ALA A 51 -7.51 0.48 1.79
CA ALA A 51 -6.21 0.48 1.14
C ALA A 51 -5.69 -0.94 0.86
N LEU A 52 -5.83 -1.86 1.82
CA LEU A 52 -5.46 -3.27 1.63
C LEU A 52 -6.32 -3.94 0.56
N GLY A 53 -7.64 -3.76 0.62
CA GLY A 53 -8.57 -4.42 -0.29
C GLY A 53 -8.52 -3.86 -1.71
N LEU A 54 -8.60 -2.54 -1.87
CA LEU A 54 -8.55 -1.89 -3.18
C LEU A 54 -7.16 -1.97 -3.80
N GLY A 55 -6.09 -1.83 -2.99
CA GLY A 55 -4.72 -1.98 -3.45
C GLY A 55 -4.48 -3.40 -3.97
N TRP A 56 -4.83 -4.42 -3.20
CA TRP A 56 -4.73 -5.81 -3.68
C TRP A 56 -5.54 -6.04 -4.95
N PHE A 57 -6.78 -5.54 -5.01
CA PHE A 57 -7.66 -5.73 -6.17
C PHE A 57 -7.08 -5.06 -7.42
N ALA A 58 -6.61 -3.82 -7.31
CA ALA A 58 -6.01 -3.09 -8.43
C ALA A 58 -4.78 -3.81 -8.99
N GLU A 59 -3.91 -4.28 -8.10
CA GLU A 59 -2.70 -5.03 -8.44
C GLU A 59 -3.02 -6.40 -9.06
N GLN A 60 -4.02 -7.12 -8.52
CA GLN A 60 -4.46 -8.39 -9.08
C GLN A 60 -5.04 -8.22 -10.49
N MET A 61 -5.80 -7.14 -10.72
CA MET A 61 -6.33 -6.86 -12.06
C MET A 61 -5.24 -6.36 -13.01
N GLY A 62 -4.26 -5.62 -12.51
CA GLY A 62 -3.08 -5.20 -13.26
C GLY A 62 -2.27 -6.42 -13.74
N SER A 63 -1.79 -7.22 -12.81
CA SER A 63 -0.92 -8.37 -13.11
C SER A 63 -1.62 -9.45 -13.95
N SER A 64 -2.88 -9.81 -13.61
CA SER A 64 -3.59 -10.90 -14.30
C SER A 64 -4.20 -10.50 -15.65
N ARG A 65 -4.73 -9.27 -15.77
CA ARG A 65 -5.51 -8.81 -16.94
C ARG A 65 -4.89 -7.64 -17.68
N GLY A 66 -3.85 -7.01 -17.13
CA GLY A 66 -3.22 -5.84 -17.72
C GLY A 66 -4.06 -4.57 -17.59
N TRP A 67 -4.97 -4.50 -16.60
CA TRP A 67 -5.73 -3.30 -16.31
C TRP A 67 -4.83 -2.25 -15.65
N PHE A 68 -5.18 -0.99 -15.79
CA PHE A 68 -4.54 0.19 -15.21
C PHE A 68 -3.11 0.45 -15.70
N PHE A 69 -2.16 -0.45 -15.48
CA PHE A 69 -0.72 -0.22 -15.71
C PHE A 69 -0.10 -1.14 -16.78
N GLY A 70 -0.91 -1.96 -17.46
CA GLY A 70 -0.41 -2.99 -18.36
C GLY A 70 -0.12 -4.31 -17.63
N ARG A 71 0.35 -5.33 -18.37
CA ARG A 71 0.69 -6.63 -17.77
C ARG A 71 2.11 -6.59 -17.19
N TYR A 72 2.23 -7.01 -15.95
CA TYR A 72 3.50 -7.17 -15.25
C TYR A 72 3.46 -8.39 -14.35
N THR A 73 4.61 -8.85 -13.93
CA THR A 73 4.75 -10.00 -13.03
C THR A 73 5.69 -9.65 -11.90
N TYR A 74 5.28 -9.93 -10.68
CA TYR A 74 6.14 -9.73 -9.53
C TYR A 74 7.26 -10.76 -9.47
N THR A 75 8.45 -10.35 -9.02
CA THR A 75 9.55 -11.24 -8.72
C THR A 75 9.28 -12.09 -7.48
N ASP A 76 9.89 -13.26 -7.38
CA ASP A 76 9.69 -14.17 -6.24
C ASP A 76 10.30 -13.65 -4.92
N VAL A 77 11.10 -12.60 -4.99
CA VAL A 77 11.76 -11.95 -3.84
C VAL A 77 10.78 -11.36 -2.84
N LEU A 78 9.56 -10.98 -3.28
CA LEU A 78 8.53 -10.40 -2.41
C LEU A 78 7.74 -11.44 -1.57
N GLY A 79 8.07 -12.72 -1.70
CA GLY A 79 7.59 -13.78 -0.82
C GLY A 79 6.18 -14.27 -1.14
N ILE A 80 5.40 -14.55 -0.09
CA ILE A 80 4.08 -15.19 -0.18
C ILE A 80 3.09 -14.33 -0.96
N ARG A 81 2.34 -14.96 -1.88
CA ARG A 81 1.36 -14.30 -2.76
C ARG A 81 -0.07 -14.70 -2.43
N LEU A 82 -0.98 -13.77 -2.61
CA LEU A 82 -2.43 -14.01 -2.70
C LEU A 82 -2.86 -13.78 -4.16
N GLY A 83 -3.12 -14.87 -4.90
CA GLY A 83 -3.23 -14.81 -6.36
C GLY A 83 -1.87 -14.54 -7.00
N ASP A 84 -1.80 -13.51 -7.85
CA ASP A 84 -0.56 -13.09 -8.51
C ASP A 84 0.20 -12.01 -7.71
N VAL A 85 -0.40 -11.48 -6.63
CA VAL A 85 0.10 -10.33 -5.87
C VAL A 85 0.78 -10.78 -4.57
N PRO A 86 2.03 -10.39 -4.31
CA PRO A 86 2.69 -10.60 -3.02
C PRO A 86 1.96 -9.90 -1.88
N LEU A 87 1.87 -10.54 -0.70
CA LEU A 87 1.19 -9.94 0.47
C LEU A 87 1.84 -8.65 0.96
N ALA A 88 3.12 -8.44 0.67
CA ALA A 88 3.83 -7.20 0.97
C ALA A 88 3.20 -5.97 0.29
N ILE A 89 2.68 -6.15 -0.93
CA ILE A 89 2.15 -5.04 -1.76
C ILE A 89 0.94 -4.36 -1.13
N PRO A 90 -0.15 -5.07 -0.74
CA PRO A 90 -1.25 -4.40 -0.04
C PRO A 90 -0.82 -3.71 1.26
N LEU A 91 0.15 -4.27 2.01
CA LEU A 91 0.67 -3.61 3.21
C LEU A 91 1.37 -2.28 2.86
N MET A 92 2.12 -2.25 1.75
CA MET A 92 2.74 -1.02 1.22
C MET A 92 1.68 -0.01 0.79
N TRP A 93 0.61 -0.43 0.11
CA TRP A 93 -0.50 0.45 -0.27
C TRP A 93 -1.13 1.17 0.91
N PHE A 94 -1.34 0.47 2.03
CA PHE A 94 -1.83 1.13 3.25
C PHE A 94 -0.86 2.21 3.75
N ALA A 95 0.44 1.91 3.80
CA ALA A 95 1.45 2.87 4.23
C ALA A 95 1.51 4.08 3.29
N LEU A 96 1.50 3.86 1.97
CA LEU A 96 1.50 4.92 0.96
C LEU A 96 0.25 5.81 1.07
N CYS A 97 -0.93 5.23 1.24
CA CYS A 97 -2.18 5.98 1.41
C CYS A 97 -2.14 6.85 2.68
N LEU A 98 -1.64 6.33 3.79
CA LEU A 98 -1.49 7.11 5.02
C LEU A 98 -0.50 8.27 4.84
N VAL A 99 0.68 7.98 4.29
CA VAL A 99 1.72 9.00 4.06
C VAL A 99 1.23 10.05 3.07
N GLY A 100 0.63 9.64 1.95
CA GLY A 100 0.04 10.55 0.97
C GLY A 100 -1.03 11.46 1.58
N TYR A 101 -1.90 10.90 2.42
CA TYR A 101 -2.91 11.68 3.15
C TYR A 101 -2.27 12.71 4.11
N VAL A 102 -1.31 12.29 4.93
CA VAL A 102 -0.63 13.19 5.87
C VAL A 102 0.14 14.29 5.12
N MET A 103 0.85 13.94 4.05
CA MET A 103 1.56 14.93 3.22
C MET A 103 0.58 15.94 2.60
N ALA A 104 -0.52 15.48 2.02
CA ALA A 104 -1.55 16.37 1.48
C ALA A 104 -2.14 17.31 2.56
N CYS A 105 -2.39 16.79 3.76
CA CYS A 105 -2.85 17.59 4.89
C CYS A 105 -1.83 18.64 5.30
N LEU A 106 -0.55 18.29 5.41
CA LEU A 106 0.52 19.22 5.76
C LEU A 106 0.68 20.31 4.69
N MET A 107 0.59 19.96 3.41
CA MET A 107 0.71 20.92 2.29
C MET A 107 -0.47 21.91 2.26
N LEU A 108 -1.69 21.42 2.45
CA LEU A 108 -2.91 22.24 2.34
C LEU A 108 -3.26 22.97 3.64
N TRP A 109 -3.08 22.32 4.78
CA TRP A 109 -3.65 22.75 6.06
C TRP A 109 -2.60 23.01 7.12
N ARG A 110 -1.32 22.69 6.87
CA ARG A 110 -0.23 22.76 7.85
C ARG A 110 -0.52 21.97 9.13
N ALA A 111 -1.32 20.94 9.00
CA ALA A 111 -1.72 20.03 10.08
C ALA A 111 -1.67 18.59 9.56
N PRO A 112 -1.36 17.58 10.40
CA PRO A 112 -1.22 16.20 9.96
C PRO A 112 -2.56 15.51 9.63
N VAL A 113 -3.68 16.17 9.98
CA VAL A 113 -5.04 15.69 9.70
C VAL A 113 -5.89 16.83 9.15
N HIS A 114 -6.93 16.46 8.39
CA HIS A 114 -7.86 17.42 7.83
C HIS A 114 -8.62 18.19 8.95
N PRO A 115 -8.70 19.54 8.89
CA PRO A 115 -9.16 20.34 10.02
C PRO A 115 -10.67 20.39 10.24
N GLY A 116 -11.49 19.77 9.37
CA GLY A 116 -12.94 19.86 9.56
C GLY A 116 -13.79 19.06 8.57
N PRO A 117 -15.12 19.01 8.77
CA PRO A 117 -16.03 18.13 8.04
C PRO A 117 -16.45 18.64 6.63
N SER A 118 -15.73 19.60 6.03
CA SER A 118 -16.09 20.11 4.71
C SER A 118 -15.80 19.08 3.61
N PHE A 119 -16.82 18.71 2.85
CA PHE A 119 -16.72 17.78 1.73
C PHE A 119 -15.73 18.26 0.65
N ARG A 120 -15.78 19.56 0.30
CA ARG A 120 -14.92 20.11 -0.76
C ARG A 120 -13.43 20.08 -0.36
N SER A 121 -13.11 20.45 0.86
CA SER A 121 -11.74 20.41 1.35
C SER A 121 -11.25 18.97 1.55
N GLY A 122 -12.14 18.06 1.98
CA GLY A 122 -11.85 16.63 2.03
C GLY A 122 -11.53 16.03 0.66
N LEU A 123 -12.32 16.40 -0.37
CA LEU A 123 -12.09 15.97 -1.76
C LEU A 123 -10.75 16.50 -2.30
N LEU A 124 -10.41 17.77 -2.04
CA LEU A 124 -9.14 18.36 -2.42
C LEU A 124 -7.96 17.64 -1.75
N THR A 125 -8.09 17.33 -0.46
CA THR A 125 -7.07 16.56 0.27
C THR A 125 -6.91 15.16 -0.31
N ALA A 126 -8.01 14.47 -0.59
CA ALA A 126 -7.98 13.13 -1.19
C ALA A 126 -7.36 13.14 -2.59
N TRP A 127 -7.69 14.15 -3.41
CA TRP A 127 -7.11 14.31 -4.73
C TRP A 127 -5.59 14.55 -4.68
N LEU A 128 -5.14 15.46 -3.82
CA LEU A 128 -3.71 15.72 -3.65
C LEU A 128 -2.97 14.49 -3.07
N ALA A 129 -3.57 13.80 -2.11
CA ALA A 129 -3.02 12.54 -1.57
C ALA A 129 -2.85 11.49 -2.68
N ALA A 130 -3.86 11.33 -3.54
CA ALA A 130 -3.79 10.42 -4.68
C ALA A 130 -2.65 10.80 -5.65
N MET A 131 -2.47 12.09 -5.94
CA MET A 131 -1.36 12.57 -6.78
C MET A 131 0.01 12.25 -6.17
N VAL A 132 0.18 12.44 -4.85
CA VAL A 132 1.42 12.10 -4.13
C VAL A 132 1.69 10.61 -4.20
N VAL A 133 0.68 9.77 -3.95
CA VAL A 133 0.81 8.31 -4.00
C VAL A 133 1.17 7.86 -5.41
N THR A 134 0.47 8.35 -6.44
CA THR A 134 0.75 8.01 -7.85
C THR A 134 2.15 8.42 -8.27
N ALA A 135 2.61 9.60 -7.86
CA ALA A 135 3.96 10.06 -8.19
C ALA A 135 5.05 9.17 -7.55
N PHE A 136 4.79 8.70 -6.32
CA PHE A 136 5.68 7.76 -5.65
C PHE A 136 5.68 6.40 -6.35
N ASP A 137 4.52 5.87 -6.66
CA ASP A 137 4.31 4.59 -7.31
C ASP A 137 5.03 4.52 -8.67
N LEU A 138 4.81 5.52 -9.53
CA LEU A 138 5.51 5.64 -10.81
C LEU A 138 7.03 5.71 -10.68
N GLY A 139 7.55 6.24 -9.57
CA GLY A 139 8.98 6.27 -9.30
C GLY A 139 9.53 4.95 -8.77
N ALA A 140 8.70 4.16 -8.09
CA ALA A 140 9.09 2.90 -7.46
C ALA A 140 8.94 1.68 -8.39
N ASP A 141 7.96 1.70 -9.30
CA ASP A 141 7.61 0.60 -10.22
C ASP A 141 8.81 -0.01 -10.95
N PRO A 142 9.75 0.76 -11.55
CA PRO A 142 10.87 0.19 -12.27
C PRO A 142 11.80 -0.71 -11.43
N TYR A 143 11.67 -0.67 -10.10
CA TYR A 143 12.50 -1.43 -9.18
C TYR A 143 11.83 -2.71 -8.66
N PHE A 144 10.49 -2.84 -8.81
CA PHE A 144 9.70 -3.95 -8.24
C PHE A 144 9.06 -4.86 -9.28
N VAL A 145 9.07 -4.47 -10.54
CA VAL A 145 8.45 -5.19 -11.66
C VAL A 145 9.46 -5.79 -12.63
#